data_b2c21211df1e706ad1fa48115aa24b50
#
_entry.id   b2c21211df1e706ad1fa48115aa24b50
#
_cell.length_a   1.000
_cell.length_b   1.000
_cell.length_c   1.000
_cell.angle_alpha   90.00
_cell.angle_beta   90.00
_cell.angle_gamma   90.00
#
_symmetry.space_group_name_H-M   'P 1'
#
loop_
_entity.id
_entity.type
_entity.pdbx_description
1 polymer ?
#
loop_
_entity_poly.entity_id
_entity_poly.type
_entity_poly.pdbx_seq_one_letter_code
_entity_poly.pdbx_strand_id
1 'polypeptide(L)'
;MTDSGASIPAWSGRRAGAALAQVKADGRRARTPCFICQQRINYDLPSKHPQGCTVQHIKSRRLFPELTWSPSNWAPAHKECNESAGDGSKGDDGGISSLDW
;
A
#
# COMPACT_ATOMS: atom_id res chain seq x y z
N MET A 1 -0.10 -19.20 -19.72
CA MET A 1 -0.20 -18.84 -19.35
C MET A 1 -0.43 -18.18 -18.96
N THR A 2 -0.44 -18.03 -18.90
CA THR A 2 -0.63 -17.58 -18.60
C THR A 2 -0.83 -17.06 -17.76
N ASP A 3 -1.29 -17.19 -17.91
CA ASP A 3 -1.71 -16.70 -16.99
C ASP A 3 -1.00 -16.31 -16.04
N SER A 4 -0.16 -16.46 -16.14
CA SER A 4 0.64 -15.99 -15.12
C SER A 4 0.24 -14.62 -14.75
N GLY A 5 -0.21 -13.88 -15.64
CA GLY A 5 -0.70 -12.57 -15.30
C GLY A 5 -1.74 -12.63 -14.24
N ALA A 6 -2.37 -13.76 -14.10
CA ALA A 6 -3.42 -13.91 -13.12
C ALA A 6 -2.85 -14.06 -11.71
N SER A 7 -1.56 -14.28 -11.61
CA SER A 7 -0.95 -14.52 -10.33
C SER A 7 -0.45 -13.23 -9.72
N ILE A 8 -1.11 -12.80 -8.67
CA ILE A 8 -0.68 -11.61 -7.95
C ILE A 8 0.20 -12.08 -6.79
N PRO A 9 1.44 -11.62 -6.72
CA PRO A 9 2.30 -12.02 -5.60
C PRO A 9 1.66 -11.64 -4.27
N ALA A 10 1.77 -12.52 -3.30
CA ALA A 10 1.20 -12.26 -1.99
C ALA A 10 1.93 -11.11 -1.31
N TRP A 11 1.18 -10.25 -0.66
CA TRP A 11 1.75 -9.17 0.14
C TRP A 11 1.59 -9.56 1.59
N SER A 12 2.53 -10.33 2.08
CA SER A 12 2.45 -10.84 3.44
C SER A 12 3.81 -11.30 3.90
N GLY A 13 3.87 -11.68 5.16
CA GLY A 13 5.06 -12.27 5.72
C GLY A 13 6.18 -11.30 5.93
N ARG A 14 7.37 -11.87 5.95
CA ARG A 14 8.58 -11.12 6.29
C ARG A 14 8.90 -10.01 5.29
N ARG A 15 8.66 -10.27 4.01
CA ARG A 15 8.92 -9.28 2.98
C ARG A 15 8.00 -8.07 3.14
N ALA A 16 6.73 -8.31 3.45
CA ALA A 16 5.81 -7.21 3.65
C ALA A 16 6.19 -6.40 4.88
N GLY A 17 6.62 -7.09 5.93
CA GLY A 17 7.09 -6.41 7.14
C GLY A 17 8.32 -5.56 6.87
N ALA A 18 9.26 -6.09 6.10
CA ALA A 18 10.47 -5.34 5.76
C ALA A 18 10.14 -4.13 4.90
N ALA A 19 9.22 -4.29 3.94
CA ALA A 19 8.81 -3.18 3.10
C ALA A 19 8.16 -2.09 3.93
N LEU A 20 7.29 -2.47 4.85
CA LEU A 20 6.65 -1.50 5.73
C LEU A 20 7.68 -0.77 6.58
N ALA A 21 8.63 -1.50 7.13
CA ALA A 21 9.68 -0.87 7.95
C ALA A 21 10.46 0.15 7.13
N GLN A 22 10.75 -0.18 5.89
CA GLN A 22 11.49 0.73 5.03
C GLN A 22 10.65 1.98 4.70
N VAL A 23 9.39 1.76 4.34
CA VAL A 23 8.50 2.89 4.01
C VAL A 23 8.33 3.80 5.23
N LYS A 24 8.19 3.21 6.42
CA LYS A 24 8.06 4.00 7.63
C LYS A 24 9.33 4.80 7.91
N ALA A 25 10.48 4.16 7.80
CA ALA A 25 11.74 4.85 8.09
C ALA A 25 11.96 6.01 7.12
N ASP A 26 11.73 5.76 5.84
CA ASP A 26 11.91 6.79 4.83
C ASP A 26 10.88 7.90 4.98
N GLY A 27 9.65 7.53 5.26
CA GLY A 27 8.59 8.50 5.44
C GLY A 27 8.81 9.38 6.66
N ARG A 28 9.26 8.76 7.76
CA ARG A 28 9.55 9.50 8.98
C ARG A 28 10.67 10.51 8.72
N ARG A 29 11.72 10.08 8.05
CA ARG A 29 12.86 10.94 7.78
C ARG A 29 12.48 12.12 6.90
N ALA A 30 11.69 11.88 5.87
CA ALA A 30 11.30 12.92 4.92
C ALA A 30 10.00 13.61 5.29
N ARG A 31 9.33 13.15 6.36
CA ARG A 31 8.02 13.65 6.78
C ARG A 31 7.02 13.57 5.65
N THR A 32 7.03 12.43 4.96
CA THR A 32 6.17 12.23 3.81
C THR A 32 4.71 12.15 4.26
N PRO A 33 3.82 12.90 3.64
CA PRO A 33 2.40 12.82 3.97
C PRO A 33 1.75 11.60 3.34
N CYS A 34 0.54 11.30 3.77
CA CYS A 34 -0.22 10.19 3.22
C CYS A 34 -0.37 10.37 1.71
N PHE A 35 -0.09 9.32 0.98
CA PHE A 35 -0.17 9.34 -0.47
C PHE A 35 -1.60 9.62 -0.95
N ILE A 36 -2.58 9.25 -0.16
CA ILE A 36 -3.98 9.36 -0.57
C ILE A 36 -4.62 10.67 -0.13
N CYS A 37 -4.57 11.00 1.16
CA CYS A 37 -5.25 12.19 1.66
C CYS A 37 -4.33 13.40 1.80
N GLN A 38 -3.04 13.21 1.62
CA GLN A 38 -2.03 14.28 1.69
C GLN A 38 -1.88 14.90 3.07
N GLN A 39 -2.45 14.27 4.09
CA GLN A 39 -2.32 14.76 5.45
C GLN A 39 -1.14 14.10 6.12
N ARG A 40 -0.65 14.73 7.19
CA ARG A 40 0.47 14.22 7.96
C ARG A 40 0.20 12.81 8.46
N ILE A 41 1.25 11.99 8.48
CA ILE A 41 1.18 10.67 9.08
C ILE A 41 1.98 10.69 10.38
N ASN A 42 1.40 10.15 11.44
CA ASN A 42 2.15 9.94 12.67
C ASN A 42 2.81 8.57 12.58
N TYR A 43 4.11 8.58 12.25
CA TYR A 43 4.85 7.34 12.03
C TYR A 43 5.13 6.57 13.31
N ASP A 44 4.78 7.13 14.47
CA ASP A 44 4.96 6.44 15.74
C ASP A 44 3.79 5.52 16.07
N LEU A 45 2.68 5.67 15.37
CA LEU A 45 1.53 4.83 15.62
C LEU A 45 1.76 3.43 15.06
N PRO A 46 1.21 2.41 15.73
CA PRO A 46 1.30 1.06 15.18
C PRO A 46 0.58 0.99 13.84
N SER A 47 1.07 0.13 12.96
CA SER A 47 0.47 0.01 11.64
C SER A 47 -0.95 -0.54 11.67
N LYS A 48 -1.36 -1.12 12.78
CA LYS A 48 -2.74 -1.57 12.95
C LYS A 48 -3.70 -0.45 13.30
N HIS A 49 -3.16 0.68 13.73
CA HIS A 49 -4.00 1.83 14.08
C HIS A 49 -4.58 2.41 12.77
N PRO A 50 -5.85 2.86 12.81
CA PRO A 50 -6.45 3.43 11.58
C PRO A 50 -5.64 4.55 10.96
N GLN A 51 -4.93 5.31 11.79
CA GLN A 51 -4.09 6.41 11.31
C GLN A 51 -2.63 5.99 11.15
N GLY A 52 -2.33 4.72 11.36
CA GLY A 52 -0.96 4.23 11.25
C GLY A 52 -0.50 4.15 9.81
N CYS A 53 0.81 4.12 9.64
CA CYS A 53 1.40 4.05 8.32
C CYS A 53 1.30 2.64 7.76
N THR A 54 0.90 2.56 6.52
CA THR A 54 0.90 1.30 5.77
C THR A 54 1.54 1.55 4.41
N VAL A 55 1.80 0.48 3.68
CA VAL A 55 2.37 0.59 2.34
C VAL A 55 1.24 0.66 1.32
N GLN A 56 1.25 1.72 0.55
CA GLN A 56 0.32 1.90 -0.55
C GLN A 56 1.08 1.59 -1.84
N HIS A 57 0.52 0.75 -2.69
CA HIS A 57 1.12 0.50 -4.00
C HIS A 57 0.63 1.59 -4.94
N ILE A 58 1.56 2.32 -5.53
CA ILE A 58 1.22 3.43 -6.41
C ILE A 58 0.50 2.89 -7.63
N LYS A 59 1.03 1.84 -8.23
CA LYS A 59 0.37 1.13 -9.31
C LYS A 59 -0.16 -0.19 -8.76
N SER A 60 -1.40 -0.47 -9.08
CA SER A 60 -2.11 -1.64 -8.57
C SER A 60 -1.33 -2.93 -8.80
N ARG A 61 -1.24 -3.76 -7.75
CA ARG A 61 -0.60 -5.06 -7.87
C ARG A 61 -1.37 -5.95 -8.84
N ARG A 62 -2.66 -5.73 -8.93
CA ARG A 62 -3.50 -6.53 -9.78
C ARG A 62 -3.18 -6.28 -11.25
N LEU A 63 -2.97 -5.02 -11.60
CA LEU A 63 -2.67 -4.64 -12.97
C LEU A 63 -1.18 -4.68 -13.29
N PHE A 64 -0.36 -4.51 -12.28
CA PHE A 64 1.09 -4.48 -12.43
C PHE A 64 1.74 -5.40 -11.41
N PRO A 65 1.45 -6.72 -11.48
CA PRO A 65 1.98 -7.64 -10.46
C PRO A 65 3.50 -7.66 -10.39
N GLU A 66 4.17 -7.33 -11.47
CA GLU A 66 5.62 -7.28 -11.47
C GLU A 66 6.17 -6.16 -10.59
N LEU A 67 5.32 -5.19 -10.23
CA LEU A 67 5.74 -4.08 -9.39
C LEU A 67 5.39 -4.26 -7.92
N THR A 68 4.86 -5.41 -7.58
CA THR A 68 4.45 -5.68 -6.19
C THR A 68 5.60 -5.44 -5.22
N TRP A 69 6.77 -5.93 -5.53
CA TRP A 69 7.92 -5.84 -4.63
C TRP A 69 8.94 -4.78 -5.06
N SER A 70 8.55 -3.87 -5.93
CA SER A 70 9.41 -2.76 -6.35
C SER A 70 9.29 -1.61 -5.37
N PRO A 71 10.36 -1.25 -4.64
CA PRO A 71 10.28 -0.15 -3.68
C PRO A 71 9.83 1.16 -4.28
N SER A 72 10.14 1.40 -5.54
CA SER A 72 9.71 2.63 -6.20
C SER A 72 8.20 2.70 -6.41
N ASN A 73 7.51 1.57 -6.21
CA ASN A 73 6.06 1.51 -6.33
C ASN A 73 5.37 1.60 -4.96
N TRP A 74 6.12 1.84 -3.91
CA TRP A 74 5.59 1.90 -2.55
C TRP A 74 5.52 3.35 -2.07
N ALA A 75 4.45 3.68 -1.34
CA ALA A 75 4.31 4.99 -0.72
C ALA A 75 3.64 4.83 0.63
N PRO A 76 3.86 5.75 1.57
CA PRO A 76 3.18 5.66 2.86
C PRO A 76 1.75 6.18 2.74
N ALA A 77 0.85 5.56 3.49
CA ALA A 77 -0.53 6.01 3.56
C ALA A 77 -1.12 5.59 4.89
N HIS A 78 -2.09 6.35 5.38
CA HIS A 78 -2.82 5.94 6.57
C HIS A 78 -3.53 4.63 6.28
N LYS A 79 -3.59 3.75 7.28
CA LYS A 79 -4.26 2.48 7.13
C LYS A 79 -5.68 2.67 6.62
N GLU A 80 -6.44 3.57 7.26
CA GLU A 80 -7.83 3.78 6.85
C GLU A 80 -7.93 4.37 5.45
N CYS A 81 -6.98 5.21 5.05
CA CYS A 81 -6.98 5.77 3.69
C CYS A 81 -6.69 4.68 2.68
N ASN A 82 -5.72 3.83 3.00
CA ASN A 82 -5.34 2.74 2.14
C ASN A 82 -6.52 1.80 1.92
N GLU A 83 -7.19 1.43 3.01
CA GLU A 83 -8.36 0.57 2.93
C GLU A 83 -9.50 1.24 2.19
N SER A 84 -9.69 2.51 2.45
CA SER A 84 -10.75 3.26 1.81
C SER A 84 -10.48 3.46 0.32
N ALA A 85 -9.23 3.64 -0.06
CA ALA A 85 -8.89 3.76 -1.47
C ALA A 85 -9.17 2.47 -2.21
N GLY A 86 -8.84 1.36 -1.57
CA GLY A 86 -9.18 0.07 -2.12
C GLY A 86 -10.68 -0.05 -2.27
N ASP A 87 -11.40 0.38 -1.25
CA ASP A 87 -12.85 0.36 -1.31
C ASP A 87 -13.39 1.42 -2.23
N GLY A 88 -12.70 2.54 -2.28
CA GLY A 88 -13.15 3.67 -3.07
C GLY A 88 -13.27 3.33 -4.53
N SER A 89 -12.41 2.46 -4.99
CA SER A 89 -12.50 2.08 -6.38
C SER A 89 -13.65 1.15 -6.62
N LYS A 90 -14.27 0.68 -5.58
CA LYS A 90 -15.42 -0.17 -5.78
C LYS A 90 -16.51 0.56 -6.51
N GLY A 91 -16.51 1.86 -6.45
CA GLY A 91 -17.48 2.63 -7.18
C GLY A 91 -17.35 2.41 -8.66
N ASP A 92 -16.14 2.11 -9.09
CA ASP A 92 -15.92 1.90 -10.49
C ASP A 92 -15.87 0.47 -10.83
N ASP A 93 -15.07 -0.23 -10.15
CA ASP A 93 -14.77 -1.57 -10.50
C ASP A 93 -14.95 -2.50 -9.41
N GLY A 94 -15.76 -2.12 -8.49
CA GLY A 94 -16.15 -3.00 -7.45
C GLY A 94 -15.00 -3.64 -6.75
N GLY A 95 -14.39 -3.00 -5.88
CA GLY A 95 -13.44 -3.62 -5.02
C GLY A 95 -12.19 -4.18 -5.64
N ILE A 96 -12.01 -3.98 -6.91
CA ILE A 96 -10.81 -4.47 -7.54
C ILE A 96 -9.58 -3.99 -6.82
N SER A 97 -9.59 -2.72 -6.49
CA SER A 97 -8.44 -2.15 -5.81
C SER A 97 -8.24 -2.70 -4.43
N SER A 98 -9.31 -3.06 -3.77
CA SER A 98 -9.15 -3.56 -2.42
C SER A 98 -8.36 -4.85 -2.40
N LEU A 99 -8.31 -5.53 -3.51
CA LEU A 99 -7.54 -6.76 -3.61
C LEU A 99 -6.05 -6.49 -3.75
N ASP A 100 -5.68 -5.28 -4.02
CA ASP A 100 -4.29 -4.91 -4.23
C ASP A 100 -3.54 -4.70 -2.93
N TRP A 101 -4.29 -4.49 -1.88
CA TRP A 101 -3.69 -4.21 -0.59
C TRP A 101 -3.59 -5.43 0.29
#